data_f6307a95faa87a962d2fb3f854ea4fe5
#
_entry.id   f6307a95faa87a962d2fb3f854ea4fe5
#
_cell.length_a   1.000
_cell.length_b   1.000
_cell.length_c   1.000
_cell.angle_alpha   90.00
_cell.angle_beta   90.00
_cell.angle_gamma   90.00
#
_symmetry.space_group_name_H-M   'P 1'
#
loop_
_entity.id
_entity.type
_entity.pdbx_description
1 polymer ?
#
loop_
_entity_poly.entity_id
_entity_poly.type
_entity_poly.pdbx_seq_one_letter_code
_entity_poly.pdbx_strand_id
1 'polypeptide(L)'
;MIQDIQPHQFDNQYKPCPPDAQSYALYYEGQSALLKKRKDGIDFPRFRDLERLNEEIYEEAVYLFTIDEERFYLVQNISRERLSEFTMENKESFRYAEPQYLAFAGITGYQLNNWYRNRKFCGRCGHKMRRDEKERMMRCDHCGNMEFPKICPAVIIGLTDGDKILMSKYAGRAYKKYALLAGFTEIGETIEETVQREVMEEVGLKVKNIRYYKSQPWSFSDTILMGFYCDLDGEEEITLDREELALAEWFRRDEIPVEPSRDSLTNEMIIKFKNGEV
;
A
#
# COMPACT_ATOMS: atom_id res chain seq x y z
N MET A 1 -9.56 -6.76 3.64
CA MET A 1 -8.26 -6.02 3.53
C MET A 1 -8.55 -4.52 3.62
N ILE A 2 -7.54 -3.66 3.78
CA ILE A 2 -7.75 -2.21 3.97
C ILE A 2 -8.55 -1.53 2.84
N GLN A 3 -8.45 -2.03 1.62
CA GLN A 3 -9.21 -1.53 0.46
C GLN A 3 -10.64 -2.10 0.34
N ASP A 4 -11.03 -3.05 1.19
CA ASP A 4 -12.37 -3.65 1.16
C ASP A 4 -13.34 -2.74 1.95
N ILE A 5 -13.66 -1.58 1.38
CA ILE A 5 -14.40 -0.48 2.01
C ILE A 5 -15.91 -0.49 1.76
N GLN A 6 -16.46 -1.56 1.19
CA GLN A 6 -17.92 -1.65 0.97
C GLN A 6 -18.72 -1.35 2.25
N PRO A 7 -19.84 -0.61 2.15
CA PRO A 7 -20.55 -0.23 0.91
C PRO A 7 -20.01 1.00 0.20
N HIS A 8 -18.95 1.64 0.72
CA HIS A 8 -18.34 2.83 0.13
C HIS A 8 -17.69 2.52 -1.22
N GLN A 9 -17.78 3.46 -2.17
CA GLN A 9 -17.26 3.35 -3.51
C GLN A 9 -16.07 4.28 -3.73
N PHE A 10 -14.90 3.71 -4.02
CA PHE A 10 -13.70 4.44 -4.36
C PHE A 10 -13.66 4.77 -5.87
N ASP A 11 -13.59 6.05 -6.23
CA ASP A 11 -13.33 6.50 -7.58
C ASP A 11 -11.97 7.19 -7.66
N ASN A 12 -11.02 6.52 -8.31
CA ASN A 12 -9.65 7.00 -8.52
C ASN A 12 -9.47 7.69 -9.89
N GLN A 13 -10.52 7.95 -10.63
CA GLN A 13 -10.41 8.67 -11.90
C GLN A 13 -9.84 10.07 -11.66
N TYR A 14 -8.88 10.45 -12.48
CA TYR A 14 -8.29 11.79 -12.40
C TYR A 14 -9.20 12.82 -13.09
N LYS A 15 -10.10 13.39 -12.31
CA LYS A 15 -11.05 14.45 -12.71
C LYS A 15 -10.88 15.64 -11.78
N PRO A 16 -9.76 16.39 -11.90
CA PRO A 16 -9.49 17.49 -10.99
C PRO A 16 -10.60 18.56 -11.07
N CYS A 17 -11.12 18.91 -9.91
CA CYS A 17 -12.09 19.95 -9.70
C CYS A 17 -11.67 20.78 -8.47
N PRO A 18 -12.12 22.04 -8.34
CA PRO A 18 -11.86 22.82 -7.13
C PRO A 18 -12.46 22.19 -5.90
N PRO A 19 -11.78 22.28 -4.74
CA PRO A 19 -12.36 21.86 -3.47
C PRO A 19 -13.46 22.81 -3.00
N ASP A 20 -14.33 22.33 -2.16
CA ASP A 20 -15.28 23.13 -1.39
C ASP A 20 -15.00 23.00 0.12
N ALA A 21 -15.73 23.76 0.94
CA ALA A 21 -15.55 23.80 2.39
C ALA A 21 -15.76 22.43 3.07
N GLN A 22 -16.48 21.49 2.44
CA GLN A 22 -16.77 20.16 2.97
C GLN A 22 -15.75 19.11 2.50
N SER A 23 -14.95 19.41 1.47
CA SER A 23 -13.93 18.50 0.94
C SER A 23 -12.89 18.16 2.01
N TYR A 24 -12.37 16.93 1.99
CA TYR A 24 -11.31 16.49 2.91
C TYR A 24 -9.95 17.03 2.48
N ALA A 25 -9.20 17.53 3.46
CA ALA A 25 -7.85 18.06 3.29
C ALA A 25 -6.83 17.12 3.95
N LEU A 26 -6.13 16.34 3.15
CA LEU A 26 -5.09 15.44 3.62
C LEU A 26 -3.74 16.17 3.71
N TYR A 27 -3.12 16.15 4.87
CA TYR A 27 -1.82 16.75 5.12
C TYR A 27 -0.84 15.75 5.71
N TYR A 28 0.40 15.74 5.22
CA TYR A 28 1.42 14.79 5.64
C TYR A 28 2.77 15.45 5.90
N GLU A 29 3.45 15.00 6.96
CA GLU A 29 4.85 15.30 7.24
C GLU A 29 5.62 14.02 7.58
N GLY A 30 6.70 13.75 6.85
CA GLY A 30 7.47 12.51 7.03
C GLY A 30 6.58 11.29 6.88
N GLN A 31 6.47 10.48 7.92
CA GLN A 31 5.62 9.29 7.96
C GLN A 31 4.28 9.51 8.71
N SER A 32 3.90 10.75 8.93
CA SER A 32 2.73 11.08 9.72
C SER A 32 1.70 11.86 8.91
N ALA A 33 0.42 11.66 9.25
CA ALA A 33 -0.73 12.35 8.70
C ALA A 33 -1.43 13.18 9.77
N LEU A 34 -1.95 14.35 9.38
CA LEU A 34 -2.77 15.18 10.25
C LEU A 34 -4.18 14.61 10.31
N LEU A 35 -4.61 14.21 11.48
CA LEU A 35 -5.95 13.68 11.70
C LEU A 35 -6.47 13.99 13.11
N LYS A 36 -7.78 13.86 13.30
CA LYS A 36 -8.45 13.95 14.57
C LYS A 36 -8.80 12.54 15.05
N LYS A 37 -8.39 12.19 16.28
CA LYS A 37 -8.87 10.98 16.95
C LYS A 37 -10.22 11.24 17.55
N ARG A 38 -11.19 10.37 17.28
CA ARG A 38 -12.50 10.34 17.87
C ARG A 38 -12.65 9.10 18.76
N LYS A 39 -13.71 9.05 19.55
CA LYS A 39 -14.01 7.89 20.42
C LYS A 39 -14.23 6.61 19.60
N ASP A 40 -14.74 6.75 18.38
CA ASP A 40 -15.16 5.70 17.45
C ASP A 40 -14.27 5.64 16.20
N GLY A 41 -13.10 6.31 16.21
CA GLY A 41 -12.17 6.22 15.09
C GLY A 41 -11.40 7.49 14.78
N ILE A 42 -11.11 7.69 13.49
CA ILE A 42 -10.36 8.85 12.98
C ILE A 42 -11.24 9.73 12.09
N ASP A 43 -10.81 10.99 11.93
CA ASP A 43 -11.32 11.89 10.92
C ASP A 43 -10.21 12.82 10.40
N PHE A 44 -10.33 13.31 9.18
CA PHE A 44 -9.41 14.28 8.59
C PHE A 44 -9.98 15.70 8.66
N PRO A 45 -9.13 16.75 8.67
CA PRO A 45 -9.62 18.11 8.51
C PRO A 45 -10.37 18.28 7.19
N ARG A 46 -11.38 19.13 7.22
CA ARG A 46 -12.04 19.64 6.02
C ARG A 46 -11.51 21.03 5.68
N PHE A 47 -11.71 21.50 4.47
CA PHE A 47 -11.23 22.84 4.07
C PHE A 47 -11.75 23.95 4.97
N ARG A 48 -13.00 23.88 5.43
CA ARG A 48 -13.57 24.84 6.41
C ARG A 48 -12.80 24.91 7.73
N ASP A 49 -12.11 23.84 8.13
CA ASP A 49 -11.32 23.80 9.37
C ASP A 49 -9.97 24.52 9.17
N LEU A 50 -9.52 24.65 7.92
CA LEU A 50 -8.21 25.15 7.53
C LEU A 50 -8.22 26.53 6.89
N GLU A 51 -9.34 27.00 6.33
CA GLU A 51 -9.45 28.25 5.58
C GLU A 51 -9.00 29.49 6.38
N ARG A 52 -9.18 29.48 7.71
CA ARG A 52 -8.72 30.56 8.60
C ARG A 52 -7.20 30.57 8.82
N LEU A 53 -6.51 29.54 8.38
CA LEU A 53 -5.07 29.36 8.58
C LEU A 53 -4.27 29.72 7.32
N ASN A 54 -4.87 29.53 6.16
CA ASN A 54 -4.28 29.83 4.87
C ASN A 54 -5.40 30.13 3.88
N GLU A 55 -5.52 31.39 3.43
CA GLU A 55 -6.53 31.82 2.46
C GLU A 55 -6.31 31.19 1.06
N GLU A 56 -5.05 30.85 0.71
CA GLU A 56 -4.68 30.24 -0.57
C GLU A 56 -4.87 28.72 -0.60
N ILE A 57 -5.34 28.09 0.52
CA ILE A 57 -5.41 26.63 0.62
C ILE A 57 -6.29 25.98 -0.45
N TYR A 58 -7.31 26.69 -0.91
CA TYR A 58 -8.19 26.21 -1.98
C TYR A 58 -7.49 26.18 -3.35
N GLU A 59 -6.61 27.13 -3.62
CA GLU A 59 -5.88 27.26 -4.89
C GLU A 59 -4.70 26.30 -4.97
N GLU A 60 -4.01 26.06 -3.83
CA GLU A 60 -2.85 25.17 -3.75
C GLU A 60 -3.22 23.69 -3.68
N ALA A 61 -4.49 23.37 -3.43
CA ALA A 61 -4.97 22.02 -3.24
C ALA A 61 -4.75 21.12 -4.48
N VAL A 62 -4.37 19.87 -4.23
CA VAL A 62 -4.20 18.86 -5.27
C VAL A 62 -5.31 17.83 -5.16
N TYR A 63 -6.17 17.73 -6.16
CA TYR A 63 -7.18 16.66 -6.23
C TYR A 63 -6.53 15.30 -6.20
N LEU A 64 -7.05 14.41 -5.35
CA LEU A 64 -6.58 13.03 -5.25
C LEU A 64 -7.58 12.02 -5.82
N PHE A 65 -8.73 11.88 -5.21
CA PHE A 65 -9.79 10.91 -5.55
C PHE A 65 -11.09 11.26 -4.83
N THR A 66 -12.13 10.46 -5.06
CA THR A 66 -13.36 10.49 -4.27
C THR A 66 -13.65 9.14 -3.62
N ILE A 67 -14.36 9.17 -2.50
CA ILE A 67 -15.05 8.02 -1.93
C ILE A 67 -16.51 8.43 -1.77
N ASP A 68 -17.41 7.74 -2.44
CA ASP A 68 -18.80 8.16 -2.66
C ASP A 68 -18.82 9.58 -3.29
N GLU A 69 -19.47 10.54 -2.64
CA GLU A 69 -19.50 11.94 -3.07
C GLU A 69 -18.42 12.81 -2.39
N GLU A 70 -17.69 12.24 -1.43
CA GLU A 70 -16.67 12.98 -0.68
C GLU A 70 -15.37 13.07 -1.46
N ARG A 71 -14.84 14.29 -1.57
CA ARG A 71 -13.62 14.59 -2.35
C ARG A 71 -12.44 14.75 -1.42
N PHE A 72 -11.31 14.16 -1.81
CA PHE A 72 -10.06 14.17 -1.06
C PHE A 72 -8.98 14.94 -1.81
N TYR A 73 -8.34 15.86 -1.11
CA TYR A 73 -7.27 16.70 -1.66
C TYR A 73 -6.02 16.64 -0.79
N LEU A 74 -4.87 16.72 -1.44
CA LEU A 74 -3.61 16.96 -0.74
C LEU A 74 -3.44 18.47 -0.54
N VAL A 75 -3.13 18.87 0.68
CA VAL A 75 -2.82 20.24 1.05
C VAL A 75 -1.40 20.35 1.57
N GLN A 76 -0.78 21.51 1.41
CA GLN A 76 0.58 21.83 1.86
C GLN A 76 0.56 23.14 2.65
N ASN A 77 1.66 23.46 3.33
CA ASN A 77 1.86 24.76 3.99
C ASN A 77 0.80 25.13 5.03
N ILE A 78 0.44 24.19 5.92
CA ILE A 78 -0.51 24.43 7.00
C ILE A 78 0.24 24.86 8.28
N SER A 79 -0.23 25.96 8.92
CA SER A 79 0.21 26.37 10.24
C SER A 79 -0.50 25.53 11.32
N ARG A 80 0.14 24.44 11.79
CA ARG A 80 -0.46 23.45 12.71
C ARG A 80 -0.74 23.97 14.11
N GLU A 81 -0.05 25.03 14.55
CA GLU A 81 -0.14 25.58 15.92
C GLU A 81 -1.56 26.01 16.30
N ARG A 82 -2.42 26.24 15.32
CA ARG A 82 -3.81 26.66 15.50
C ARG A 82 -4.84 25.53 15.35
N LEU A 83 -4.38 24.29 15.20
CA LEU A 83 -5.23 23.10 14.97
C LEU A 83 -5.22 22.18 16.20
N SER A 84 -5.66 22.66 17.35
CA SER A 84 -5.62 21.94 18.63
C SER A 84 -6.40 20.62 18.65
N GLU A 85 -7.36 20.44 17.74
CA GLU A 85 -8.19 19.22 17.65
C GLU A 85 -7.56 18.14 16.77
N PHE A 86 -6.51 18.47 16.02
CA PHE A 86 -5.84 17.54 15.08
C PHE A 86 -4.41 17.25 15.54
N THR A 87 -3.99 16.02 15.38
CA THR A 87 -2.65 15.54 15.75
C THR A 87 -1.98 14.87 14.59
N MET A 88 -0.64 14.88 14.57
CA MET A 88 0.15 14.13 13.61
C MET A 88 0.27 12.68 14.07
N GLU A 89 -0.32 11.75 13.35
CA GLU A 89 -0.29 10.33 13.65
C GLU A 89 0.53 9.56 12.61
N ASN A 90 1.29 8.56 13.06
CA ASN A 90 2.09 7.74 12.15
C ASN A 90 1.17 6.97 11.19
N LYS A 91 1.57 6.86 9.92
CA LYS A 91 0.83 6.15 8.87
C LYS A 91 0.48 4.69 9.22
N GLU A 92 1.28 4.05 10.06
CA GLU A 92 1.01 2.68 10.49
C GLU A 92 -0.30 2.55 11.29
N SER A 93 -0.79 3.65 11.88
CA SER A 93 -2.10 3.68 12.56
C SER A 93 -3.26 3.36 11.61
N PHE A 94 -3.12 3.64 10.30
CA PHE A 94 -4.16 3.32 9.32
C PHE A 94 -4.43 1.82 9.15
N ARG A 95 -3.53 0.93 9.58
CA ARG A 95 -3.76 -0.53 9.48
C ARG A 95 -5.03 -0.98 10.20
N TYR A 96 -5.37 -0.29 11.31
CA TYR A 96 -6.44 -0.70 12.22
C TYR A 96 -7.42 0.43 12.54
N ALA A 97 -7.26 1.59 11.88
CA ALA A 97 -8.13 2.74 12.13
C ALA A 97 -9.54 2.52 11.56
N GLU A 98 -10.52 3.05 12.27
CA GLU A 98 -11.91 3.12 11.83
C GLU A 98 -12.34 4.59 11.64
N PRO A 99 -13.28 4.90 10.75
CA PRO A 99 -13.86 3.95 9.82
C PRO A 99 -12.85 3.56 8.71
N GLN A 100 -12.94 2.32 8.24
CA GLN A 100 -11.98 1.72 7.31
C GLN A 100 -11.81 2.53 6.01
N TYR A 101 -12.86 3.15 5.50
CA TYR A 101 -12.76 3.96 4.28
C TYR A 101 -11.88 5.21 4.47
N LEU A 102 -11.87 5.83 5.65
CA LEU A 102 -10.97 6.94 5.96
C LEU A 102 -9.52 6.44 6.16
N ALA A 103 -9.33 5.28 6.77
CA ALA A 103 -8.01 4.66 6.87
C ALA A 103 -7.42 4.38 5.48
N PHE A 104 -8.24 3.83 4.58
CA PHE A 104 -7.87 3.60 3.18
C PHE A 104 -7.57 4.92 2.44
N ALA A 105 -8.41 5.94 2.62
CA ALA A 105 -8.18 7.27 2.06
C ALA A 105 -6.84 7.86 2.56
N GLY A 106 -6.58 7.75 3.86
CA GLY A 106 -5.36 8.27 4.48
C GLY A 106 -4.09 7.63 3.93
N ILE A 107 -4.06 6.30 3.82
CA ILE A 107 -2.85 5.62 3.31
C ILE A 107 -2.68 5.78 1.79
N THR A 108 -3.78 5.83 1.02
CA THR A 108 -3.74 6.09 -0.42
C THR A 108 -3.26 7.52 -0.71
N GLY A 109 -3.77 8.49 0.05
CA GLY A 109 -3.30 9.88 -0.01
C GLY A 109 -1.82 10.03 0.38
N TYR A 110 -1.34 9.23 1.35
CA TYR A 110 0.07 9.19 1.74
C TYR A 110 0.98 8.75 0.58
N GLN A 111 0.61 7.68 -0.14
CA GLN A 111 1.37 7.23 -1.32
C GLN A 111 1.43 8.32 -2.39
N LEU A 112 0.31 8.96 -2.70
CA LEU A 112 0.25 10.06 -3.67
C LEU A 112 1.08 11.27 -3.20
N ASN A 113 1.02 11.64 -1.91
CA ASN A 113 1.85 12.69 -1.35
C ASN A 113 3.35 12.43 -1.54
N ASN A 114 3.81 11.19 -1.24
CA ASN A 114 5.21 10.82 -1.40
C ASN A 114 5.65 10.90 -2.87
N TRP A 115 4.81 10.43 -3.78
CA TRP A 115 5.08 10.52 -5.20
C TRP A 115 5.20 11.98 -5.66
N TYR A 116 4.25 12.88 -5.33
CA TYR A 116 4.31 14.30 -5.68
C TYR A 116 5.54 14.99 -5.07
N ARG A 117 5.89 14.67 -3.82
CA ARG A 117 7.08 15.22 -3.16
C ARG A 117 8.38 14.82 -3.85
N ASN A 118 8.48 13.55 -4.27
CA ASN A 118 9.68 12.97 -4.88
C ASN A 118 9.81 13.31 -6.37
N ARG A 119 8.79 13.90 -6.99
CA ARG A 119 8.76 14.25 -8.42
C ARG A 119 8.66 15.78 -8.67
N LYS A 120 9.13 16.58 -7.72
CA LYS A 120 9.18 18.04 -7.87
C LYS A 120 10.16 18.50 -8.95
N PHE A 121 11.23 17.73 -9.16
CA PHE A 121 12.26 18.02 -10.15
C PHE A 121 12.44 16.84 -11.11
N CYS A 122 12.72 17.16 -12.37
CA CYS A 122 12.92 16.16 -13.41
C CYS A 122 14.21 15.39 -13.21
N GLY A 123 14.12 14.05 -13.12
CA GLY A 123 15.28 13.16 -12.98
C GLY A 123 16.21 13.16 -14.20
N ARG A 124 15.74 13.66 -15.38
CA ARG A 124 16.55 13.75 -16.60
C ARG A 124 17.36 15.04 -16.69
N CYS A 125 16.76 16.21 -16.34
CA CYS A 125 17.38 17.52 -16.62
C CYS A 125 17.38 18.48 -15.42
N GLY A 126 16.88 18.09 -14.27
CA GLY A 126 16.88 18.88 -13.03
C GLY A 126 15.86 20.02 -12.97
N HIS A 127 15.12 20.32 -14.04
CA HIS A 127 14.14 21.41 -14.02
C HIS A 127 12.90 21.04 -13.21
N LYS A 128 12.21 22.04 -12.66
CA LYS A 128 10.95 21.85 -11.93
C LYS A 128 9.90 21.22 -12.84
N MET A 129 9.20 20.22 -12.32
CA MET A 129 8.09 19.57 -12.99
C MET A 129 6.75 20.21 -12.59
N ARG A 130 5.79 20.18 -13.48
CA ARG A 130 4.41 20.59 -13.20
C ARG A 130 3.46 19.41 -13.24
N ARG A 131 2.33 19.53 -12.58
CA ARG A 131 1.21 18.58 -12.69
C ARG A 131 0.57 18.74 -14.07
N ASP A 132 0.17 17.62 -14.67
CA ASP A 132 -0.65 17.65 -15.88
C ASP A 132 -2.13 17.86 -15.50
N GLU A 133 -2.89 18.46 -16.39
CA GLU A 133 -4.31 18.78 -16.15
C GLU A 133 -5.25 17.63 -16.52
N LYS A 134 -4.83 16.77 -17.46
CA LYS A 134 -5.65 15.68 -18.01
C LYS A 134 -5.37 14.35 -17.38
N GLU A 135 -4.11 14.11 -17.01
CA GLU A 135 -3.67 12.84 -16.44
C GLU A 135 -2.96 13.04 -15.11
N ARG A 136 -3.03 12.03 -14.27
CA ARG A 136 -2.27 11.99 -13.02
C ARG A 136 -0.80 11.72 -13.32
N MET A 137 -0.09 12.74 -13.77
CA MET A 137 1.34 12.69 -14.06
C MET A 137 2.03 14.01 -13.76
N MET A 138 3.35 13.96 -13.62
CA MET A 138 4.22 15.14 -13.60
C MET A 138 4.92 15.26 -14.96
N ARG A 139 4.94 16.48 -15.51
CA ARG A 139 5.56 16.78 -16.80
C ARG A 139 6.67 17.81 -16.64
N CYS A 140 7.77 17.60 -17.33
CA CYS A 140 8.85 18.56 -17.45
C CYS A 140 8.69 19.36 -18.74
N ASP A 141 8.41 20.67 -18.64
CA ASP A 141 8.24 21.53 -19.81
C ASP A 141 9.57 21.79 -20.55
N HIS A 142 10.73 21.60 -19.88
CA HIS A 142 12.04 21.80 -20.51
C HIS A 142 12.46 20.63 -21.43
N CYS A 143 12.27 19.37 -21.02
CA CYS A 143 12.76 18.20 -21.77
C CYS A 143 11.68 17.20 -22.16
N GLY A 144 10.41 17.48 -21.87
CA GLY A 144 9.27 16.64 -22.21
C GLY A 144 9.15 15.35 -21.37
N ASN A 145 10.00 15.14 -20.37
CA ASN A 145 9.93 13.96 -19.52
C ASN A 145 8.60 13.89 -18.77
N MET A 146 8.01 12.68 -18.69
CA MET A 146 6.75 12.40 -18.01
C MET A 146 6.98 11.36 -16.94
N GLU A 147 6.38 11.56 -15.76
CA GLU A 147 6.45 10.66 -14.61
C GLU A 147 5.05 10.37 -14.11
N PHE A 148 4.67 9.09 -14.10
CA PHE A 148 3.41 8.61 -13.55
C PHE A 148 3.57 8.19 -12.09
N PRO A 149 2.46 8.03 -11.31
CA PRO A 149 2.53 7.53 -9.95
C PRO A 149 3.26 6.18 -9.89
N LYS A 150 4.15 6.08 -8.91
CA LYS A 150 4.92 4.87 -8.70
C LYS A 150 4.05 3.78 -8.10
N ILE A 151 4.06 2.60 -8.72
CA ILE A 151 3.50 1.35 -8.21
C ILE A 151 4.55 0.26 -8.49
N CYS A 152 5.05 -0.38 -7.42
CA CYS A 152 6.00 -1.48 -7.54
C CYS A 152 5.24 -2.81 -7.49
N PRO A 153 5.25 -3.64 -8.54
CA PRO A 153 4.66 -4.96 -8.49
C PRO A 153 5.48 -5.89 -7.58
N ALA A 154 4.79 -6.67 -6.74
CA ALA A 154 5.40 -7.69 -5.90
C ALA A 154 4.46 -8.89 -5.76
N VAL A 155 5.03 -10.07 -5.61
CA VAL A 155 4.28 -11.31 -5.38
C VAL A 155 4.19 -11.65 -3.91
N ILE A 156 3.09 -12.30 -3.51
CA ILE A 156 2.92 -13.02 -2.25
C ILE A 156 2.67 -14.47 -2.60
N ILE A 157 3.45 -15.39 -2.05
CA ILE A 157 3.53 -16.77 -2.52
C ILE A 157 3.10 -17.74 -1.44
N GLY A 158 1.91 -18.32 -1.59
CA GLY A 158 1.44 -19.48 -0.82
C GLY A 158 1.97 -20.77 -1.45
N LEU A 159 3.20 -21.16 -1.09
CA LEU A 159 3.79 -22.42 -1.54
C LEU A 159 3.21 -23.58 -0.72
N THR A 160 2.62 -24.56 -1.39
CA THR A 160 1.91 -25.69 -0.77
C THR A 160 2.49 -27.03 -1.18
N ASP A 161 2.41 -28.01 -0.27
CA ASP A 161 2.63 -29.42 -0.54
C ASP A 161 1.52 -30.24 0.14
N GLY A 162 0.48 -30.58 -0.62
CA GLY A 162 -0.71 -31.26 -0.10
C GLY A 162 -1.42 -30.45 1.01
N ASP A 163 -1.36 -30.93 2.24
CA ASP A 163 -1.96 -30.28 3.41
C ASP A 163 -1.02 -29.33 4.18
N LYS A 164 0.17 -29.03 3.60
CA LYS A 164 1.16 -28.14 4.19
C LYS A 164 1.30 -26.85 3.39
N ILE A 165 1.63 -25.77 4.09
CA ILE A 165 2.02 -24.48 3.52
C ILE A 165 3.36 -24.03 4.09
N LEU A 166 4.23 -23.47 3.25
CA LEU A 166 5.48 -22.89 3.70
C LEU A 166 5.24 -21.49 4.26
N MET A 167 5.69 -21.27 5.50
CA MET A 167 5.68 -19.93 6.11
C MET A 167 7.07 -19.54 6.58
N SER A 168 7.38 -18.25 6.51
CA SER A 168 8.69 -17.69 6.79
C SER A 168 8.64 -16.59 7.84
N LYS A 169 9.82 -16.22 8.37
CA LYS A 169 10.05 -15.00 9.15
C LYS A 169 11.25 -14.25 8.59
N TYR A 170 11.10 -12.95 8.40
CA TYR A 170 12.16 -12.11 7.89
C TYR A 170 13.34 -11.96 8.85
N ALA A 171 14.56 -12.00 8.32
CA ALA A 171 15.77 -11.64 9.05
C ALA A 171 15.84 -10.11 9.26
N GLY A 172 16.34 -9.69 10.42
CA GLY A 172 16.66 -8.27 10.70
C GLY A 172 15.49 -7.29 10.76
N ARG A 173 14.26 -7.66 10.38
CA ARG A 173 13.10 -6.79 10.38
C ARG A 173 12.40 -6.72 11.74
N ALA A 174 11.70 -5.62 12.02
CA ALA A 174 10.88 -5.46 13.23
C ALA A 174 9.65 -6.40 13.24
N TYR A 175 9.14 -6.76 12.05
CA TYR A 175 8.03 -7.71 11.90
C TYR A 175 8.49 -9.13 12.23
N LYS A 176 7.93 -9.71 13.30
CA LYS A 176 8.33 -11.03 13.83
C LYS A 176 7.28 -12.13 13.65
N LYS A 177 6.11 -11.79 13.07
CA LYS A 177 5.07 -12.78 12.79
C LYS A 177 5.43 -13.62 11.57
N TYR A 178 4.78 -14.76 11.43
CA TYR A 178 4.88 -15.56 10.21
C TYR A 178 4.30 -14.81 9.01
N ALA A 179 4.95 -14.97 7.87
CA ALA A 179 4.57 -14.41 6.58
C ALA A 179 4.68 -15.51 5.50
N LEU A 180 4.20 -15.21 4.32
CA LEU A 180 4.49 -15.97 3.10
C LEU A 180 5.72 -15.38 2.42
N LEU A 181 6.37 -16.14 1.53
CA LEU A 181 7.45 -15.67 0.67
C LEU A 181 6.93 -14.50 -0.18
N ALA A 182 7.77 -13.51 -0.42
CA ALA A 182 7.35 -12.29 -1.11
C ALA A 182 8.53 -11.52 -1.69
N GLY A 183 8.44 -11.16 -2.94
CA GLY A 183 9.48 -10.35 -3.56
C GLY A 183 8.98 -9.46 -4.69
N PHE A 184 9.84 -8.53 -5.13
CA PHE A 184 9.54 -7.60 -6.20
C PHE A 184 9.81 -8.19 -7.56
N THR A 185 8.95 -7.85 -8.52
CA THR A 185 9.18 -8.20 -9.93
C THR A 185 10.33 -7.37 -10.50
N GLU A 186 11.24 -8.03 -11.18
CA GLU A 186 12.34 -7.40 -11.88
C GLU A 186 11.98 -7.03 -13.34
N ILE A 187 12.72 -6.07 -13.91
CA ILE A 187 12.48 -5.62 -15.30
C ILE A 187 12.71 -6.79 -16.26
N GLY A 188 11.68 -7.11 -17.03
CA GLY A 188 11.73 -8.19 -18.04
C GLY A 188 11.15 -9.52 -17.58
N GLU A 189 10.81 -9.66 -16.30
CA GLU A 189 10.12 -10.83 -15.79
C GLU A 189 8.60 -10.76 -16.01
N THR A 190 7.99 -11.90 -16.24
CA THR A 190 6.56 -12.11 -15.97
C THR A 190 6.33 -12.30 -14.48
N ILE A 191 5.10 -12.10 -14.01
CA ILE A 191 4.77 -12.27 -12.59
C ILE A 191 4.96 -13.74 -12.15
N GLU A 192 4.70 -14.70 -13.04
CA GLU A 192 4.90 -16.12 -12.79
C GLU A 192 6.40 -16.47 -12.67
N GLU A 193 7.26 -15.86 -13.49
CA GLU A 193 8.71 -16.00 -13.38
C GLU A 193 9.24 -15.40 -12.07
N THR A 194 8.65 -14.26 -11.61
CA THR A 194 8.96 -13.69 -10.30
C THR A 194 8.64 -14.69 -9.18
N VAL A 195 7.48 -15.38 -9.24
CA VAL A 195 7.13 -16.42 -8.25
C VAL A 195 8.18 -17.54 -8.22
N GLN A 196 8.61 -18.01 -9.39
CA GLN A 196 9.61 -19.09 -9.49
C GLN A 196 10.98 -18.66 -8.96
N ARG A 197 11.43 -17.44 -9.32
CA ARG A 197 12.72 -16.90 -8.89
C ARG A 197 12.75 -16.68 -7.37
N GLU A 198 11.77 -16.00 -6.81
CA GLU A 198 11.72 -15.69 -5.37
C GLU A 198 11.69 -16.97 -4.52
N VAL A 199 10.93 -18.00 -4.93
CA VAL A 199 10.96 -19.29 -4.20
C VAL A 199 12.32 -19.96 -4.30
N MET A 200 12.95 -19.91 -5.48
CA MET A 200 14.29 -20.49 -5.66
C MET A 200 15.35 -19.74 -4.85
N GLU A 201 15.30 -18.40 -4.83
CA GLU A 201 16.28 -17.56 -4.12
C GLU A 201 16.12 -17.67 -2.60
N GLU A 202 14.91 -17.52 -2.07
CA GLU A 202 14.67 -17.48 -0.62
C GLU A 202 14.79 -18.85 0.06
N VAL A 203 14.35 -19.94 -0.61
CA VAL A 203 14.24 -21.28 0.01
C VAL A 203 14.78 -22.44 -0.81
N GLY A 204 15.30 -22.20 -2.02
CA GLY A 204 15.93 -23.24 -2.86
C GLY A 204 14.96 -24.27 -3.47
N LEU A 205 13.66 -23.97 -3.50
CA LEU A 205 12.63 -24.89 -3.96
C LEU A 205 12.16 -24.59 -5.37
N LYS A 206 11.62 -25.60 -6.07
CA LYS A 206 10.95 -25.43 -7.36
C LYS A 206 9.44 -25.49 -7.19
N VAL A 207 8.72 -24.79 -8.07
CA VAL A 207 7.26 -24.71 -8.02
C VAL A 207 6.62 -25.03 -9.36
N LYS A 208 5.39 -25.54 -9.29
CA LYS A 208 4.50 -25.80 -10.43
C LYS A 208 3.09 -25.33 -10.13
N ASN A 209 2.20 -25.40 -11.10
CA ASN A 209 0.78 -25.07 -10.95
C ASN A 209 0.55 -23.69 -10.30
N ILE A 210 1.26 -22.66 -10.78
CA ILE A 210 1.14 -21.28 -10.27
C ILE A 210 -0.26 -20.76 -10.61
N ARG A 211 -1.03 -20.36 -9.59
CA ARG A 211 -2.42 -19.93 -9.68
C ARG A 211 -2.58 -18.55 -9.03
N TYR A 212 -3.00 -17.56 -9.81
CA TYR A 212 -3.34 -16.25 -9.27
C TYR A 212 -4.54 -16.36 -8.31
N TYR A 213 -4.42 -15.72 -7.16
CA TYR A 213 -5.48 -15.66 -6.16
C TYR A 213 -6.17 -14.30 -6.14
N LYS A 214 -5.45 -13.23 -5.77
CA LYS A 214 -6.02 -11.89 -5.55
C LYS A 214 -4.90 -10.85 -5.55
N SER A 215 -5.23 -9.56 -5.71
CA SER A 215 -4.28 -8.47 -5.52
C SER A 215 -4.70 -7.52 -4.41
N GLN A 216 -3.72 -6.81 -3.85
CA GLN A 216 -3.90 -5.78 -2.85
C GLN A 216 -3.05 -4.55 -3.18
N PRO A 217 -3.64 -3.33 -3.30
CA PRO A 217 -2.87 -2.11 -3.27
C PRO A 217 -2.27 -1.93 -1.86
N TRP A 218 -0.95 -1.84 -1.79
CA TRP A 218 -0.22 -1.71 -0.53
C TRP A 218 0.51 -0.37 -0.46
N SER A 219 -0.27 0.68 -0.18
CA SER A 219 0.19 2.07 -0.19
C SER A 219 1.21 2.40 0.90
N PHE A 220 1.47 1.50 1.85
CA PHE A 220 2.51 1.64 2.86
C PHE A 220 3.93 1.62 2.27
N SER A 221 4.12 0.98 1.11
CA SER A 221 5.41 0.85 0.41
C SER A 221 5.32 1.04 -1.10
N ASP A 222 4.32 1.77 -1.61
CA ASP A 222 4.10 2.02 -3.04
C ASP A 222 3.94 0.73 -3.88
N THR A 223 3.37 -0.33 -3.31
CA THR A 223 3.36 -1.66 -3.91
C THR A 223 1.96 -2.08 -4.36
N ILE A 224 1.87 -2.84 -5.46
CA ILE A 224 0.75 -3.72 -5.75
C ILE A 224 1.18 -5.16 -5.41
N LEU A 225 0.55 -5.75 -4.40
CA LEU A 225 0.78 -7.14 -4.02
C LEU A 225 -0.10 -8.05 -4.87
N MET A 226 0.48 -9.08 -5.47
CA MET A 226 -0.23 -10.09 -6.26
C MET A 226 -0.03 -11.45 -5.60
N GLY A 227 -1.10 -12.01 -5.04
CA GLY A 227 -1.11 -13.29 -4.35
C GLY A 227 -1.22 -14.47 -5.32
N PHE A 228 -0.35 -15.44 -5.14
CA PHE A 228 -0.36 -16.70 -5.88
C PHE A 228 -0.28 -17.88 -4.92
N TYR A 229 -1.02 -18.94 -5.22
CA TYR A 229 -0.73 -20.26 -4.69
C TYR A 229 0.02 -21.06 -5.75
N CYS A 230 0.97 -21.85 -5.30
CA CYS A 230 1.71 -22.79 -6.16
C CYS A 230 1.99 -24.07 -5.39
N ASP A 231 2.24 -25.15 -6.13
CA ASP A 231 2.54 -26.45 -5.55
C ASP A 231 4.05 -26.69 -5.62
N LEU A 232 4.59 -27.37 -4.62
CA LEU A 232 5.98 -27.83 -4.61
C LEU A 232 6.22 -28.74 -5.83
N ASP A 233 7.37 -28.57 -6.48
CA ASP A 233 7.84 -29.43 -7.57
C ASP A 233 9.16 -30.08 -7.21
N GLY A 234 9.11 -31.25 -6.58
CA GLY A 234 10.28 -32.00 -6.13
C GLY A 234 10.30 -32.26 -4.63
N GLU A 235 11.50 -32.18 -4.03
CA GLU A 235 11.72 -32.49 -2.62
C GLU A 235 11.48 -31.28 -1.71
N GLU A 236 11.11 -31.52 -0.45
CA GLU A 236 10.77 -30.48 0.55
C GLU A 236 12.02 -29.85 1.24
N GLU A 237 13.24 -30.23 0.84
CA GLU A 237 14.48 -29.80 1.51
C GLU A 237 14.74 -28.31 1.26
N ILE A 238 14.66 -27.50 2.32
CA ILE A 238 14.79 -26.05 2.28
C ILE A 238 16.27 -25.67 2.35
N THR A 239 16.73 -24.89 1.37
CA THR A 239 18.00 -24.17 1.41
C THR A 239 17.72 -22.70 1.64
N LEU A 240 17.81 -22.27 2.92
CA LEU A 240 17.41 -20.95 3.36
C LEU A 240 18.41 -19.85 2.99
N ASP A 241 17.97 -18.80 2.33
CA ASP A 241 18.71 -17.53 2.27
C ASP A 241 18.64 -16.83 3.64
N ARG A 242 19.75 -16.88 4.40
CA ARG A 242 19.82 -16.32 5.75
C ARG A 242 19.99 -14.80 5.80
N GLU A 243 20.23 -14.14 4.68
CA GLU A 243 20.28 -12.68 4.61
C GLU A 243 18.86 -12.10 4.59
N GLU A 244 17.91 -12.81 3.97
CA GLU A 244 16.52 -12.37 3.86
C GLU A 244 15.60 -13.03 4.90
N LEU A 245 15.77 -14.31 5.18
CA LEU A 245 14.90 -15.07 6.05
C LEU A 245 15.64 -15.58 7.30
N ALA A 246 15.04 -15.35 8.46
CA ALA A 246 15.49 -15.95 9.71
C ALA A 246 15.04 -17.41 9.84
N LEU A 247 13.92 -17.76 9.20
CA LEU A 247 13.27 -19.06 9.33
C LEU A 247 12.32 -19.28 8.14
N ALA A 248 12.25 -20.51 7.64
CA ALA A 248 11.17 -21.00 6.78
C ALA A 248 10.83 -22.45 7.19
N GLU A 249 9.55 -22.74 7.40
CA GLU A 249 9.07 -24.02 7.89
C GLU A 249 7.74 -24.39 7.23
N TRP A 250 7.54 -25.71 7.05
CA TRP A 250 6.27 -26.27 6.61
C TRP A 250 5.30 -26.41 7.78
N PHE A 251 4.07 -25.93 7.60
CA PHE A 251 2.99 -26.06 8.57
C PHE A 251 1.82 -26.84 7.99
N ARG A 252 1.35 -27.85 8.70
CA ARG A 252 0.08 -28.48 8.38
C ARG A 252 -1.06 -27.53 8.68
N ARG A 253 -2.20 -27.69 8.02
CA ARG A 253 -3.37 -26.79 8.17
C ARG A 253 -3.77 -26.56 9.62
N ASP A 254 -3.79 -27.63 10.43
CA ASP A 254 -4.18 -27.62 11.85
C ASP A 254 -3.11 -27.05 12.80
N GLU A 255 -1.87 -26.95 12.36
CA GLU A 255 -0.74 -26.42 13.13
C GLU A 255 -0.46 -24.93 12.87
N ILE A 256 -1.14 -24.29 11.91
CA ILE A 256 -0.90 -22.89 11.53
C ILE A 256 -1.18 -21.96 12.72
N PRO A 257 -0.13 -21.26 13.26
CA PRO A 257 -0.25 -20.43 14.45
C PRO A 257 -0.64 -18.97 14.12
N VAL A 258 -1.43 -18.78 13.05
CA VAL A 258 -1.82 -17.44 12.58
C VAL A 258 -3.30 -17.22 12.83
N GLU A 259 -3.61 -16.06 13.44
CA GLU A 259 -4.98 -15.61 13.67
C GLU A 259 -5.47 -14.69 12.54
N PRO A 260 -6.78 -14.69 12.23
CA PRO A 260 -7.36 -13.82 11.22
C PRO A 260 -7.10 -12.33 11.50
N SER A 261 -6.71 -11.59 10.47
CA SER A 261 -6.53 -10.15 10.49
C SER A 261 -7.09 -9.54 9.21
N ARG A 262 -7.52 -8.27 9.28
CA ARG A 262 -8.10 -7.57 8.12
C ARG A 262 -7.09 -6.82 7.27
N ASP A 263 -5.83 -6.74 7.69
CA ASP A 263 -4.91 -5.76 7.14
C ASP A 263 -4.16 -6.21 5.89
N SER A 264 -3.92 -7.51 5.70
CA SER A 264 -3.02 -7.95 4.63
C SER A 264 -3.49 -9.17 3.84
N LEU A 265 -3.13 -9.16 2.55
CA LEU A 265 -3.30 -10.29 1.63
C LEU A 265 -2.59 -11.55 2.14
N THR A 266 -1.38 -11.40 2.71
CA THR A 266 -0.63 -12.50 3.31
C THR A 266 -1.45 -13.22 4.39
N ASN A 267 -2.06 -12.47 5.31
CA ASN A 267 -2.89 -13.07 6.35
C ASN A 267 -4.12 -13.76 5.76
N GLU A 268 -4.82 -13.09 4.82
CA GLU A 268 -5.99 -13.69 4.15
C GLU A 268 -5.62 -15.01 3.48
N MET A 269 -4.51 -15.07 2.75
CA MET A 269 -4.06 -16.29 2.07
C MET A 269 -3.72 -17.41 3.07
N ILE A 270 -3.02 -17.11 4.16
CA ILE A 270 -2.72 -18.13 5.20
C ILE A 270 -4.01 -18.68 5.80
N ILE A 271 -4.98 -17.82 6.13
CA ILE A 271 -6.24 -18.25 6.74
C ILE A 271 -7.11 -19.04 5.75
N LYS A 272 -7.15 -18.65 4.46
CA LYS A 272 -7.83 -19.43 3.42
C LYS A 272 -7.29 -20.85 3.29
N PHE A 273 -5.96 -20.99 3.30
CA PHE A 273 -5.33 -22.31 3.30
C PHE A 273 -5.65 -23.09 4.58
N LYS A 274 -5.54 -22.47 5.76
CA LYS A 274 -5.87 -23.07 7.07
C LYS A 274 -7.29 -23.66 7.08
N ASN A 275 -8.24 -22.95 6.47
CA ASN A 275 -9.65 -23.35 6.42
C ASN A 275 -9.96 -24.40 5.32
N GLY A 276 -9.02 -24.79 4.49
CA GLY A 276 -9.23 -25.70 3.38
C GLY A 276 -10.05 -25.10 2.21
N GLU A 277 -9.97 -23.78 2.04
CA GLU A 277 -10.68 -23.04 1.00
C GLU A 277 -9.86 -22.87 -0.30
N VAL A 278 -8.63 -23.37 -0.27
CA VAL A 278 -7.66 -23.39 -1.38
C VAL A 278 -6.79 -24.62 -1.31
#